data_5ca38e05d259e511cc98898f027aff31
#
_entry.id   5ca38e05d259e511cc98898f027aff31
#
_cell.length_a   1.000
_cell.length_b   1.000
_cell.length_c   1.000
_cell.angle_alpha   90.00
_cell.angle_beta   90.00
_cell.angle_gamma   90.00
#
_symmetry.space_group_name_H-M   'P 1'
#
loop_
_entity.id
_entity.type
_entity.pdbx_description
1 polymer ?
#
loop_
_entity_poly.entity_id
_entity_poly.type
_entity_poly.pdbx_seq_one_letter_code
_entity_poly.pdbx_strand_id
1 'polypeptide(L)'
;MSDLKKRFEKAVADSKNLPEKPDNQTLLKIYALYKQASAGDVDGKRPGFTDMVGRAKWDAWNGLKGTSADDAMQDYIDLIESLK
;
A
#
# COMPACT_ATOMS: atom_id res chain seq x y z
N MET A 1 -7.39 17.80 1.91
CA MET A 1 -8.16 17.58 2.71
C MET A 1 -9.05 16.39 2.53
N SER A 2 -10.17 16.50 3.00
CA SER A 2 -11.01 15.39 3.27
C SER A 2 -11.42 14.54 2.08
N ASP A 3 -11.52 15.08 0.87
CA ASP A 3 -11.97 14.28 -0.27
C ASP A 3 -10.98 13.18 -0.63
N LEU A 4 -9.71 13.49 -0.65
CA LEU A 4 -8.69 12.50 -0.96
C LEU A 4 -8.69 11.41 0.10
N LYS A 5 -8.76 11.79 1.37
CA LYS A 5 -8.77 10.82 2.47
C LYS A 5 -10.01 9.94 2.42
N LYS A 6 -11.17 10.51 2.12
CA LYS A 6 -12.41 9.74 2.00
C LYS A 6 -12.33 8.76 0.85
N ARG A 7 -11.79 9.20 -0.28
CA ARG A 7 -11.60 8.32 -1.43
C ARG A 7 -10.62 7.21 -1.13
N PHE A 8 -9.57 7.52 -0.38
CA PHE A 8 -8.59 6.52 0.06
C PHE A 8 -9.27 5.49 0.97
N GLU A 9 -10.04 5.94 1.95
CA GLU A 9 -10.74 5.03 2.86
C GLU A 9 -11.71 4.12 2.12
N LYS A 10 -12.41 4.67 1.11
CA LYS A 10 -13.28 3.87 0.27
C LYS A 10 -12.48 2.82 -0.51
N ALA A 11 -11.33 3.22 -1.05
CA ALA A 11 -10.48 2.29 -1.79
C ALA A 11 -9.97 1.16 -0.88
N VAL A 12 -9.64 1.48 0.38
CA VAL A 12 -9.24 0.45 1.35
C VAL A 12 -10.37 -0.56 1.55
N ALA A 13 -11.60 -0.08 1.70
CA ALA A 13 -12.75 -0.98 1.82
C ALA A 13 -12.95 -1.79 0.54
N ASP A 14 -12.84 -1.15 -0.62
CA ASP A 14 -13.02 -1.81 -1.91
C ASP A 14 -11.96 -2.88 -2.16
N SER A 15 -10.75 -2.69 -1.62
CA SER A 15 -9.66 -3.66 -1.82
C SER A 15 -9.99 -5.04 -1.24
N LYS A 16 -10.94 -5.08 -0.32
CA LYS A 16 -11.37 -6.34 0.30
C LYS A 16 -12.46 -7.04 -0.51
N ASN A 17 -13.00 -6.37 -1.51
CA ASN A 17 -14.13 -6.86 -2.31
C ASN A 17 -13.84 -6.83 -3.81
N LEU A 18 -12.57 -7.01 -4.19
CA LEU A 18 -12.20 -7.03 -5.59
C LEU A 18 -12.75 -8.28 -6.28
N PRO A 19 -13.09 -8.19 -7.58
CA PRO A 19 -13.65 -9.34 -8.30
C PRO A 19 -12.70 -10.51 -8.38
N GLU A 20 -11.39 -10.23 -8.41
CA GLU A 20 -10.38 -11.28 -8.42
C GLU A 20 -9.28 -10.94 -7.42
N LYS A 21 -8.70 -11.97 -6.81
CA LYS A 21 -7.59 -11.77 -5.88
C LYS A 21 -6.35 -11.34 -6.66
N PRO A 22 -5.74 -10.20 -6.32
CA PRO A 22 -4.52 -9.76 -6.99
C PRO A 22 -3.36 -10.75 -6.76
N ASP A 23 -2.39 -10.73 -7.66
CA ASP A 23 -1.20 -11.54 -7.47
C ASP A 23 -0.35 -11.00 -6.31
N ASN A 24 0.68 -11.77 -5.93
CA ASN A 24 1.49 -11.45 -4.76
C ASN A 24 2.21 -10.10 -4.91
N GLN A 25 2.71 -9.78 -6.10
CA GLN A 25 3.37 -8.49 -6.32
C GLN A 25 2.41 -7.34 -6.16
N THR A 26 1.20 -7.48 -6.68
CA THR A 26 0.17 -6.45 -6.54
C THR A 26 -0.24 -6.30 -5.09
N LEU A 27 -0.39 -7.41 -4.36
CA LEU A 27 -0.72 -7.36 -2.93
C LEU A 27 0.36 -6.63 -2.14
N LEU A 28 1.63 -6.86 -2.47
CA LEU A 28 2.74 -6.14 -1.82
C LEU A 28 2.67 -4.65 -2.10
N LYS A 29 2.33 -4.27 -3.33
CA LYS A 29 2.20 -2.86 -3.70
C LYS A 29 1.03 -2.20 -2.97
N ILE A 30 -0.09 -2.91 -2.86
CA ILE A 30 -1.26 -2.42 -2.10
C ILE A 30 -0.85 -2.17 -0.65
N TYR A 31 -0.16 -3.13 -0.03
CA TYR A 31 0.32 -3.00 1.33
C TYR A 31 1.25 -1.80 1.49
N ALA A 32 2.23 -1.68 0.58
CA ALA A 32 3.24 -0.63 0.67
C ALA A 32 2.61 0.77 0.54
N LEU A 33 1.70 0.94 -0.41
CA LEU A 33 1.01 2.21 -0.59
C LEU A 33 0.16 2.56 0.62
N TYR A 34 -0.53 1.58 1.19
CA TYR A 34 -1.31 1.78 2.41
C TYR A 34 -0.42 2.25 3.55
N LYS A 35 0.72 1.59 3.75
CA LYS A 35 1.64 1.96 4.84
C LYS A 35 2.23 3.36 4.59
N GLN A 36 2.63 3.65 3.37
CA GLN A 36 3.19 4.96 3.05
C GLN A 36 2.14 6.06 3.26
N ALA A 37 0.90 5.79 2.89
CA ALA A 37 -0.19 6.76 3.04
C ALA A 37 -0.57 6.98 4.51
N SER A 38 -0.48 5.95 5.34
CA SER A 38 -0.98 6.00 6.72
C SER A 38 0.13 6.23 7.75
N ALA A 39 1.33 5.72 7.51
CA ALA A 39 2.44 5.79 8.48
C ALA A 39 3.63 6.61 7.99
N GLY A 40 3.69 6.93 6.69
CA GLY A 40 4.82 7.65 6.13
C GLY A 40 5.96 6.71 5.76
N ASP A 41 7.19 7.24 5.78
CA ASP A 41 8.36 6.47 5.39
C ASP A 41 8.55 5.24 6.26
N VAL A 42 9.13 4.19 5.65
CA VAL A 42 9.40 2.96 6.37
C VAL A 42 10.24 3.22 7.61
N ASP A 43 9.89 2.54 8.69
CA ASP A 43 10.55 2.67 9.98
C ASP A 43 10.94 1.29 10.48
N GLY A 44 11.99 1.25 11.30
CA GLY A 44 12.45 0.00 11.89
C GLY A 44 13.41 -0.75 11.00
N LYS A 45 13.82 -1.91 11.46
CA LYS A 45 14.80 -2.72 10.77
C LYS A 45 14.12 -3.63 9.74
N ARG A 46 14.85 -3.88 8.66
CA ARG A 46 14.44 -4.88 7.69
C ARG A 46 14.37 -6.26 8.37
N PRO A 47 13.24 -6.96 8.27
CA PRO A 47 13.15 -8.31 8.84
C PRO A 47 14.22 -9.24 8.25
N GLY A 48 14.64 -10.23 9.04
CA GLY A 48 15.62 -11.21 8.57
C GLY A 48 15.04 -12.15 7.53
N PHE A 49 15.90 -12.91 6.86
CA PHE A 49 15.44 -13.79 5.79
C PHE A 49 14.66 -15.00 6.29
N THR A 50 14.58 -15.22 7.61
CA THR A 50 13.68 -16.23 8.16
C THR A 50 12.22 -15.76 8.15
N ASP A 51 12.00 -14.44 8.03
CA ASP A 51 10.66 -13.86 7.90
C ASP A 51 10.52 -13.29 6.48
N MET A 52 10.39 -14.17 5.51
CA MET A 52 10.40 -13.77 4.11
C MET A 52 9.21 -12.88 3.75
N VAL A 53 8.03 -13.14 4.31
CA VAL A 53 6.85 -12.33 4.02
C VAL A 53 7.01 -10.93 4.59
N GLY A 54 7.43 -10.83 5.85
CA GLY A 54 7.66 -9.52 6.47
C GLY A 54 8.74 -8.73 5.76
N ARG A 55 9.79 -9.43 5.32
CA ARG A 55 10.89 -8.81 4.57
C ARG A 55 10.41 -8.26 3.24
N ALA A 56 9.58 -9.02 2.51
CA ALA A 56 9.04 -8.57 1.24
C ALA A 56 8.15 -7.34 1.43
N LYS A 57 7.32 -7.34 2.46
CA LYS A 57 6.48 -6.18 2.79
C LYS A 57 7.31 -4.96 3.14
N TRP A 58 8.34 -5.15 3.95
CA TRP A 58 9.23 -4.06 4.34
C TRP A 58 9.94 -3.48 3.11
N ASP A 59 10.45 -4.35 2.24
CA ASP A 59 11.15 -3.92 1.03
C ASP A 59 10.23 -3.13 0.10
N ALA A 60 8.97 -3.57 -0.05
CA ALA A 60 8.01 -2.87 -0.89
C ALA A 60 7.71 -1.48 -0.34
N TRP A 61 7.53 -1.36 0.97
CA TRP A 61 7.30 -0.09 1.64
C TRP A 61 8.53 0.81 1.54
N ASN A 62 9.73 0.24 1.76
CA ASN A 62 10.98 0.98 1.64
C ASN A 62 11.17 1.59 0.24
N GLY A 63 10.68 0.92 -0.78
CA GLY A 63 10.75 1.42 -2.15
C GLY A 63 9.91 2.68 -2.39
N LEU A 64 9.00 3.01 -1.46
CA LEU A 64 8.18 4.21 -1.54
C LEU A 64 8.69 5.35 -0.66
N LYS A 65 9.85 5.15 -0.03
CA LYS A 65 10.41 6.17 0.86
C LYS A 65 10.53 7.51 0.15
N GLY A 66 10.08 8.57 0.79
CA GLY A 66 10.05 9.91 0.21
C GLY A 66 8.74 10.27 -0.48
N THR A 67 7.86 9.29 -0.73
CA THR A 67 6.55 9.57 -1.32
C THR A 67 5.66 10.22 -0.26
N SER A 68 4.99 11.33 -0.63
CA SER A 68 4.08 11.99 0.31
C SER A 68 2.86 11.12 0.59
N ALA A 69 2.23 11.35 1.74
CA ALA A 69 1.02 10.63 2.09
C ALA A 69 -0.07 10.83 1.03
N ASP A 70 -0.21 12.06 0.53
CA ASP A 70 -1.22 12.37 -0.48
C ASP A 70 -0.96 11.62 -1.78
N ASP A 71 0.29 11.59 -2.23
CA ASP A 71 0.65 10.85 -3.45
C ASP A 71 0.42 9.36 -3.26
N ALA A 72 0.77 8.82 -2.10
CA ALA A 72 0.54 7.41 -1.81
C ALA A 72 -0.95 7.08 -1.78
N MET A 73 -1.78 7.97 -1.22
CA MET A 73 -3.23 7.77 -1.23
C MET A 73 -3.77 7.75 -2.65
N GLN A 74 -3.33 8.69 -3.49
CA GLN A 74 -3.81 8.75 -4.87
C GLN A 74 -3.37 7.51 -5.64
N ASP A 75 -2.12 7.08 -5.47
CA ASP A 75 -1.62 5.89 -6.13
C ASP A 75 -2.37 4.65 -5.68
N TYR A 76 -2.71 4.57 -4.40
CA TYR A 76 -3.51 3.47 -3.86
C TYR A 76 -4.90 3.43 -4.53
N ILE A 77 -5.56 4.59 -4.58
CA ILE A 77 -6.88 4.71 -5.21
C ILE A 77 -6.80 4.26 -6.66
N ASP A 78 -5.81 4.75 -7.41
CA ASP A 78 -5.66 4.42 -8.82
C ASP A 78 -5.43 2.92 -9.02
N LEU A 79 -4.61 2.32 -8.17
CA LEU A 79 -4.33 0.88 -8.25
C LEU A 79 -5.60 0.07 -8.00
N ILE A 80 -6.34 0.39 -6.94
CA ILE A 80 -7.57 -0.35 -6.62
C ILE A 80 -8.60 -0.19 -7.74
N GLU A 81 -8.74 1.02 -8.29
CA GLU A 81 -9.67 1.23 -9.40
C GLU A 81 -9.31 0.39 -10.62
N SER A 82 -8.01 0.21 -10.87
CA SER A 82 -7.56 -0.60 -12.00
C SER A 82 -7.85 -2.09 -11.81
N LEU A 83 -8.09 -2.51 -10.59
CA LEU A 83 -8.34 -3.92 -10.25
C LEU A 83 -9.83 -4.28 -10.17
N LYS A 84 -10.69 -3.29 -10.31
CA LYS A 84 -12.15 -3.51 -10.28
C LYS A 84 -12.68 -4.14 -11.55
#